data_a5ae943f4ea5ba310f3849f81e5d5f65
#
_entry.id   a5ae943f4ea5ba310f3849f81e5d5f65
#
_cell.length_a   1.000
_cell.length_b   1.000
_cell.length_c   1.000
_cell.angle_alpha   90.00
_cell.angle_beta   90.00
_cell.angle_gamma   90.00
#
_symmetry.space_group_name_H-M   'P 1'
#
loop_
_entity.id
_entity.type
_entity.pdbx_description
1 polymer ?
#
loop_
_entity_poly.entity_id
_entity_poly.type
_entity_poly.pdbx_seq_one_letter_code
_entity_poly.pdbx_strand_id
1 'polypeptide(L)'
;MRNSRFRGVRWIVLSALAVVLAAGIYGALGASEKAPAVGSTAPDFTLNSQEGKPVNLHDYRGNWVVLYFYPKDFTSGCTEEAHNFQRDLARYEQKNAVILGVSVDSTDSHQKFCTKEGLNFKLLADTDHKVSQEYGSIMNLAVKKLSARHTFLLNPEGVIVKEYMDVDPAKHSQEVLAALTELQQGPASK
;
A
#
# COMPACT_ATOMS: atom_id res chain seq x y z
N MET A 1 31.73 -68.17 -13.61
CA MET A 1 30.67 -67.30 -14.24
C MET A 1 30.04 -66.50 -13.15
N ARG A 2 30.29 -65.19 -13.06
CA ARG A 2 29.96 -64.34 -11.92
C ARG A 2 29.09 -63.14 -12.37
N ASN A 3 27.87 -63.11 -11.82
CA ASN A 3 26.84 -62.08 -12.13
C ASN A 3 27.29 -60.66 -11.81
N SER A 4 27.28 -59.78 -12.79
CA SER A 4 27.46 -58.34 -12.68
C SER A 4 26.25 -57.61 -13.29
N ARG A 5 25.11 -57.61 -12.59
CA ARG A 5 23.90 -56.92 -13.09
C ARG A 5 23.16 -56.05 -12.07
N PHE A 6 23.82 -55.52 -11.04
CA PHE A 6 23.13 -54.71 -10.05
C PHE A 6 23.87 -53.42 -9.63
N ARG A 7 24.63 -52.76 -10.51
CA ARG A 7 25.32 -51.50 -10.15
C ARG A 7 24.80 -50.22 -10.85
N GLY A 8 23.81 -50.36 -11.76
CA GLY A 8 23.33 -49.20 -12.57
C GLY A 8 22.13 -48.44 -12.02
N VAL A 9 21.34 -48.99 -11.09
CA VAL A 9 20.05 -48.44 -10.70
C VAL A 9 20.15 -47.45 -9.54
N ARG A 10 21.23 -47.50 -8.74
CA ARG A 10 21.35 -46.60 -7.56
C ARG A 10 21.79 -45.15 -7.86
N TRP A 11 22.29 -44.86 -9.05
CA TRP A 11 22.76 -43.52 -9.42
C TRP A 11 21.66 -42.64 -10.08
N ILE A 12 20.64 -43.25 -10.65
CA ILE A 12 19.56 -42.57 -11.35
C ILE A 12 18.53 -41.96 -10.35
N VAL A 13 18.37 -42.60 -9.17
CA VAL A 13 17.41 -42.12 -8.15
C VAL A 13 17.92 -40.92 -7.37
N LEU A 14 19.25 -40.76 -7.22
CA LEU A 14 19.82 -39.64 -6.49
C LEU A 14 19.89 -38.35 -7.31
N SER A 15 19.92 -38.43 -8.65
CA SER A 15 19.91 -37.26 -9.51
C SER A 15 18.52 -36.69 -9.72
N ALA A 16 17.43 -37.44 -9.58
CA ALA A 16 16.07 -36.96 -9.69
C ALA A 16 15.61 -36.20 -8.45
N LEU A 17 16.12 -36.52 -7.24
CA LEU A 17 15.76 -35.83 -5.99
C LEU A 17 16.44 -34.47 -5.86
N ALA A 18 17.61 -34.27 -6.45
CA ALA A 18 18.33 -32.98 -6.41
C ALA A 18 17.71 -31.92 -7.33
N VAL A 19 17.04 -32.34 -8.42
CA VAL A 19 16.39 -31.39 -9.35
C VAL A 19 15.06 -30.89 -8.81
N VAL A 20 14.34 -31.65 -8.00
CA VAL A 20 13.05 -31.24 -7.42
C VAL A 20 13.26 -30.26 -6.25
N LEU A 21 14.38 -30.36 -5.51
CA LEU A 21 14.73 -29.41 -4.44
C LEU A 21 15.24 -28.06 -4.98
N ALA A 22 15.82 -28.01 -6.18
CA ALA A 22 16.29 -26.78 -6.80
C ALA A 22 15.15 -25.94 -7.40
N ALA A 23 14.04 -26.56 -7.82
CA ALA A 23 12.89 -25.87 -8.39
C ALA A 23 12.02 -25.15 -7.32
N GLY A 24 12.13 -25.53 -6.04
CA GLY A 24 11.39 -24.93 -4.93
C GLY A 24 12.00 -23.64 -4.37
N ILE A 25 13.25 -23.33 -4.70
CA ILE A 25 14.00 -22.18 -4.13
C ILE A 25 14.03 -20.97 -5.08
N TYR A 26 13.74 -21.17 -6.37
CA TYR A 26 13.75 -20.09 -7.36
C TYR A 26 12.46 -19.22 -7.40
N GLY A 27 11.45 -19.54 -6.60
CA GLY A 27 10.18 -18.80 -6.53
C GLY A 27 10.15 -17.60 -5.57
N ALA A 28 11.24 -17.31 -4.83
CA ALA A 28 11.24 -16.32 -3.76
C ALA A 28 12.18 -15.14 -3.96
N LEU A 29 12.75 -14.94 -5.15
CA LEU A 29 13.66 -13.81 -5.43
C LEU A 29 13.02 -12.82 -6.39
N GLY A 30 12.41 -11.77 -5.81
CA GLY A 30 12.27 -10.47 -6.46
C GLY A 30 11.10 -10.31 -7.41
N ALA A 31 9.89 -10.64 -7.00
CA ALA A 31 8.74 -9.93 -7.54
C ALA A 31 8.80 -8.50 -7.00
N SER A 32 9.07 -7.52 -7.85
CA SER A 32 8.61 -6.15 -7.63
C SER A 32 7.08 -6.30 -7.47
N GLU A 33 6.59 -6.15 -6.23
CA GLU A 33 5.16 -6.37 -5.99
C GLU A 33 4.39 -5.34 -6.80
N LYS A 34 3.65 -5.85 -7.75
CA LYS A 34 2.76 -5.02 -8.59
C LYS A 34 1.67 -4.49 -7.66
N ALA A 35 1.32 -3.22 -7.84
CA ALA A 35 0.19 -2.63 -7.12
C ALA A 35 -1.05 -3.54 -7.23
N PRO A 36 -1.82 -3.68 -6.14
CA PRO A 36 -3.06 -4.46 -6.15
C PRO A 36 -4.04 -3.83 -7.15
N ALA A 37 -4.69 -4.67 -7.96
CA ALA A 37 -5.51 -4.22 -9.06
C ALA A 37 -6.84 -3.58 -8.60
N VAL A 38 -7.35 -2.63 -9.37
CA VAL A 38 -8.74 -2.16 -9.22
C VAL A 38 -9.70 -3.35 -9.36
N GLY A 39 -10.68 -3.45 -8.48
CA GLY A 39 -11.61 -4.57 -8.34
C GLY A 39 -11.15 -5.66 -7.38
N SER A 40 -9.91 -5.66 -6.90
CA SER A 40 -9.44 -6.59 -5.88
C SER A 40 -9.69 -6.05 -4.46
N THR A 41 -9.79 -6.96 -3.49
CA THR A 41 -9.75 -6.58 -2.07
C THR A 41 -8.38 -5.98 -1.76
N ALA A 42 -8.37 -4.83 -1.08
CA ALA A 42 -7.15 -4.19 -0.62
C ALA A 42 -6.41 -5.10 0.36
N PRO A 43 -5.08 -5.31 0.22
CA PRO A 43 -4.27 -6.01 1.20
C PRO A 43 -4.45 -5.39 2.59
N ASP A 44 -4.71 -6.25 3.58
CA ASP A 44 -4.92 -5.78 4.95
C ASP A 44 -3.58 -5.56 5.65
N PHE A 45 -3.55 -4.59 6.56
CA PHE A 45 -2.33 -4.29 7.32
C PHE A 45 -2.65 -3.73 8.70
N THR A 46 -1.64 -3.75 9.55
CA THR A 46 -1.62 -3.03 10.83
C THR A 46 -0.38 -2.16 10.90
N LEU A 47 -0.57 -0.85 11.02
CA LEU A 47 0.51 0.14 11.21
C LEU A 47 0.20 1.03 12.41
N ASN A 48 1.25 1.56 13.05
CA ASN A 48 1.06 2.52 14.13
C ASN A 48 0.78 3.92 13.55
N SER A 49 -0.21 4.61 14.12
CA SER A 49 -0.49 6.01 13.81
C SER A 49 0.51 6.96 14.47
N GLN A 50 0.43 8.26 14.14
CA GLN A 50 1.16 9.33 14.83
C GLN A 50 0.93 9.39 16.36
N GLU A 51 -0.12 8.74 16.84
CA GLU A 51 -0.43 8.63 18.28
C GLU A 51 0.25 7.42 18.93
N GLY A 52 1.04 6.63 18.17
CA GLY A 52 1.64 5.39 18.62
C GLY A 52 0.64 4.24 18.81
N LYS A 53 -0.59 4.37 18.31
CA LYS A 53 -1.64 3.35 18.41
C LYS A 53 -1.74 2.54 17.12
N PRO A 54 -1.96 1.22 17.22
CA PRO A 54 -2.17 0.39 16.05
C PRO A 54 -3.47 0.78 15.33
N VAL A 55 -3.40 0.79 14.02
CA VAL A 55 -4.51 1.04 13.10
C VAL A 55 -4.55 -0.12 12.11
N ASN A 56 -5.69 -0.83 12.07
CA ASN A 56 -5.92 -1.90 11.11
C ASN A 56 -6.79 -1.37 9.96
N LEU A 57 -6.42 -1.64 8.72
CA LEU A 57 -7.22 -1.23 7.57
C LEU A 57 -8.63 -1.85 7.62
N HIS A 58 -8.72 -3.09 8.04
CA HIS A 58 -9.98 -3.83 8.19
C HIS A 58 -10.98 -3.12 9.13
N ASP A 59 -10.54 -2.35 10.13
CA ASP A 59 -11.43 -1.65 11.07
C ASP A 59 -12.22 -0.51 10.39
N TYR A 60 -11.87 -0.16 9.15
CA TYR A 60 -12.57 0.85 8.35
C TYR A 60 -13.61 0.27 7.38
N ARG A 61 -13.92 -1.03 7.47
CA ARG A 61 -15.08 -1.59 6.74
C ARG A 61 -16.35 -0.82 7.09
N GLY A 62 -17.19 -0.59 6.09
CA GLY A 62 -18.35 0.29 6.20
C GLY A 62 -18.08 1.76 5.87
N ASN A 63 -16.80 2.17 5.77
CA ASN A 63 -16.39 3.48 5.32
C ASN A 63 -15.70 3.43 3.96
N TRP A 64 -15.77 4.50 3.21
CA TRP A 64 -14.83 4.75 2.13
C TRP A 64 -13.46 5.08 2.71
N VAL A 65 -12.38 4.63 2.08
CA VAL A 65 -11.02 4.93 2.54
C VAL A 65 -10.21 5.54 1.40
N VAL A 66 -9.64 6.71 1.67
CA VAL A 66 -8.59 7.30 0.85
C VAL A 66 -7.26 6.90 1.46
N LEU A 67 -6.65 5.86 0.93
CA LEU A 67 -5.35 5.36 1.36
C LEU A 67 -4.28 5.98 0.44
N TYR A 68 -3.57 7.00 0.93
CA TYR A 68 -2.55 7.66 0.14
C TYR A 68 -1.15 7.40 0.70
N PHE A 69 -0.24 7.03 -0.18
CA PHE A 69 1.19 6.87 0.10
C PHE A 69 1.91 8.14 -0.31
N TYR A 70 2.88 8.59 0.49
CA TYR A 70 3.65 9.79 0.19
C TYR A 70 5.12 9.62 0.60
N PRO A 71 6.06 10.30 -0.08
CA PRO A 71 7.50 10.06 0.10
C PRO A 71 8.01 10.36 1.50
N LYS A 72 7.68 11.53 2.08
CA LYS A 72 8.32 11.95 3.33
C LYS A 72 7.65 13.16 3.97
N ASP A 73 7.56 13.12 5.31
CA ASP A 73 7.15 14.26 6.13
C ASP A 73 8.00 15.52 5.86
N PHE A 74 7.42 16.67 6.05
CA PHE A 74 8.06 17.99 5.96
C PHE A 74 8.64 18.36 4.58
N THR A 75 8.39 17.59 3.52
CA THR A 75 8.75 18.00 2.16
C THR A 75 7.62 18.86 1.56
N SER A 76 7.97 19.81 0.71
CA SER A 76 7.01 20.80 0.18
C SER A 76 5.78 20.17 -0.46
N GLY A 77 5.97 19.22 -1.39
CA GLY A 77 4.86 18.57 -2.07
C GLY A 77 4.00 17.69 -1.15
N CYS A 78 4.60 17.01 -0.14
CA CYS A 78 3.83 16.21 0.81
C CYS A 78 3.05 17.11 1.80
N THR A 79 3.64 18.23 2.20
CA THR A 79 2.94 19.23 3.04
C THR A 79 1.78 19.86 2.29
N GLU A 80 1.94 20.21 1.01
CA GLU A 80 0.88 20.74 0.17
C GLU A 80 -0.28 19.74 0.02
N GLU A 81 0.04 18.47 -0.28
CA GLU A 81 -0.96 17.40 -0.39
C GLU A 81 -1.74 17.21 0.92
N ALA A 82 -1.02 17.14 2.05
CA ALA A 82 -1.62 16.98 3.38
C ALA A 82 -2.53 18.17 3.74
N HIS A 83 -2.11 19.42 3.44
CA HIS A 83 -2.94 20.60 3.64
C HIS A 83 -4.19 20.59 2.76
N ASN A 84 -4.10 20.12 1.52
CA ASN A 84 -5.25 20.01 0.63
C ASN A 84 -6.25 18.95 1.15
N PHE A 85 -5.78 17.82 1.63
CA PHE A 85 -6.63 16.84 2.31
C PHE A 85 -7.24 17.39 3.60
N GLN A 86 -6.45 18.11 4.42
CA GLN A 86 -6.93 18.74 5.65
C GLN A 86 -8.01 19.81 5.37
N ARG A 87 -7.80 20.67 4.38
CA ARG A 87 -8.79 21.66 3.94
C ARG A 87 -10.12 21.04 3.58
N ASP A 88 -10.07 19.89 2.89
CA ASP A 88 -11.24 19.21 2.37
C ASP A 88 -11.79 18.11 3.31
N LEU A 89 -11.20 17.92 4.50
CA LEU A 89 -11.50 16.82 5.43
C LEU A 89 -13.00 16.71 5.75
N ALA A 90 -13.65 17.81 6.09
CA ALA A 90 -15.10 17.80 6.40
C ALA A 90 -15.95 17.33 5.21
N ARG A 91 -15.52 17.55 3.97
CA ARG A 91 -16.23 17.07 2.77
C ARG A 91 -16.06 15.56 2.60
N TYR A 92 -14.90 15.00 2.98
CA TYR A 92 -14.68 13.56 3.03
C TYR A 92 -15.54 12.91 4.11
N GLU A 93 -15.57 13.47 5.31
CA GLU A 93 -16.39 12.98 6.43
C GLU A 93 -17.88 12.97 6.08
N GLN A 94 -18.41 14.03 5.43
CA GLN A 94 -19.79 14.07 4.93
C GLN A 94 -20.11 12.96 3.93
N LYS A 95 -19.10 12.40 3.29
CA LYS A 95 -19.21 11.28 2.35
C LYS A 95 -18.90 9.92 2.98
N ASN A 96 -18.86 9.85 4.32
CA ASN A 96 -18.45 8.66 5.05
C ASN A 96 -17.08 8.13 4.57
N ALA A 97 -16.15 9.02 4.30
CA ALA A 97 -14.81 8.69 3.83
C ALA A 97 -13.75 9.10 4.84
N VAL A 98 -12.79 8.20 5.07
CA VAL A 98 -11.65 8.38 5.97
C VAL A 98 -10.38 8.54 5.13
N ILE A 99 -9.49 9.42 5.58
CA ILE A 99 -8.18 9.62 4.97
C ILE A 99 -7.12 8.95 5.84
N LEU A 100 -6.30 8.09 5.22
CA LEU A 100 -5.16 7.43 5.85
C LEU A 100 -3.92 7.71 4.99
N GLY A 101 -2.95 8.43 5.57
CA GLY A 101 -1.67 8.67 4.91
C GLY A 101 -0.64 7.63 5.37
N VAL A 102 0.19 7.14 4.46
CA VAL A 102 1.24 6.15 4.77
C VAL A 102 2.57 6.65 4.24
N SER A 103 3.58 6.67 5.08
CA SER A 103 4.97 6.85 4.66
C SER A 103 5.92 5.97 5.48
N VAL A 104 7.18 5.96 5.08
CA VAL A 104 8.24 5.21 5.79
C VAL A 104 8.81 5.98 6.99
N ASP A 105 8.29 7.15 7.29
CA ASP A 105 8.68 7.93 8.45
C ASP A 105 8.21 7.27 9.76
N SER A 106 8.84 7.65 10.88
CA SER A 106 8.49 7.13 12.20
C SER A 106 7.22 7.79 12.77
N THR A 107 6.59 7.14 13.74
CA THR A 107 5.47 7.70 14.51
C THR A 107 5.80 9.08 15.11
N ASP A 108 7.03 9.26 15.63
CA ASP A 108 7.49 10.55 16.17
C ASP A 108 7.59 11.63 15.10
N SER A 109 8.01 11.28 13.88
CA SER A 109 8.02 12.21 12.74
C SER A 109 6.60 12.61 12.37
N HIS A 110 5.70 11.64 12.22
CA HIS A 110 4.30 11.89 11.94
C HIS A 110 3.62 12.75 13.01
N GLN A 111 3.89 12.50 14.30
CA GLN A 111 3.35 13.31 15.39
C GLN A 111 3.77 14.78 15.27
N LYS A 112 5.06 15.02 15.02
CA LYS A 112 5.60 16.38 14.83
C LYS A 112 5.01 17.03 13.58
N PHE A 113 4.86 16.27 12.48
CA PHE A 113 4.29 16.76 11.24
C PHE A 113 2.82 17.13 11.41
N CYS A 114 1.99 16.23 11.97
CA CYS A 114 0.58 16.52 12.26
C CYS A 114 0.43 17.73 13.17
N THR A 115 1.23 17.85 14.23
CA THR A 115 1.16 18.98 15.17
C THR A 115 1.53 20.30 14.49
N LYS A 116 2.61 20.30 13.72
CA LYS A 116 3.10 21.51 13.03
C LYS A 116 2.14 21.98 11.95
N GLU A 117 1.60 21.05 11.16
CA GLU A 117 0.77 21.36 9.99
C GLU A 117 -0.74 21.34 10.29
N GLY A 118 -1.15 21.05 11.55
CA GLY A 118 -2.55 21.05 11.97
C GLY A 118 -3.39 19.94 11.32
N LEU A 119 -2.80 18.73 11.11
CA LEU A 119 -3.48 17.63 10.45
C LEU A 119 -4.34 16.83 11.44
N ASN A 120 -5.61 16.62 11.11
CA ASN A 120 -6.59 15.91 11.94
C ASN A 120 -7.01 14.54 11.41
N PHE A 121 -6.32 14.02 10.42
CA PHE A 121 -6.46 12.64 9.94
C PHE A 121 -5.24 11.80 10.32
N LYS A 122 -5.28 10.49 10.10
CA LYS A 122 -4.22 9.59 10.54
C LYS A 122 -3.09 9.48 9.53
N LEU A 123 -1.85 9.59 10.06
CA LEU A 123 -0.63 9.22 9.35
C LEU A 123 -0.06 7.94 9.97
N LEU A 124 0.30 6.98 9.13
CA LEU A 124 0.67 5.61 9.49
C LEU A 124 2.13 5.33 9.14
N ALA A 125 2.87 4.83 10.11
CA ALA A 125 4.32 4.62 10.03
C ALA A 125 4.66 3.22 9.49
N ASP A 126 5.02 3.13 8.21
CA ASP A 126 5.49 1.91 7.52
C ASP A 126 7.03 1.85 7.50
N THR A 127 7.65 1.87 8.69
CA THR A 127 9.11 1.99 8.86
C THR A 127 9.89 0.81 8.30
N ASP A 128 9.29 -0.35 8.17
CA ASP A 128 9.87 -1.55 7.57
C ASP A 128 9.54 -1.71 6.07
N HIS A 129 8.81 -0.77 5.49
CA HIS A 129 8.47 -0.64 4.07
C HIS A 129 7.57 -1.76 3.52
N LYS A 130 7.00 -2.62 4.38
CA LYS A 130 6.25 -3.80 3.94
C LYS A 130 4.94 -3.42 3.25
N VAL A 131 4.18 -2.52 3.86
CA VAL A 131 2.90 -2.08 3.29
C VAL A 131 3.11 -1.31 2.01
N SER A 132 4.09 -0.40 1.96
CA SER A 132 4.45 0.32 0.73
C SER A 132 4.89 -0.63 -0.38
N GLN A 133 5.60 -1.74 -0.05
CA GLN A 133 5.97 -2.77 -1.03
C GLN A 133 4.76 -3.54 -1.52
N GLU A 134 3.89 -4.01 -0.62
CA GLU A 134 2.69 -4.77 -0.94
C GLU A 134 1.72 -4.00 -1.84
N TYR A 135 1.66 -2.68 -1.66
CA TYR A 135 0.86 -1.79 -2.50
C TYR A 135 1.60 -1.31 -3.76
N GLY A 136 2.79 -1.83 -4.05
CA GLY A 136 3.59 -1.37 -5.20
C GLY A 136 3.93 0.12 -5.12
N SER A 137 3.88 0.69 -3.91
CA SER A 137 4.06 2.12 -3.64
C SER A 137 5.43 2.39 -3.02
N ILE A 138 6.49 1.78 -3.55
CA ILE A 138 7.87 1.94 -3.09
C ILE A 138 8.77 2.48 -4.19
N MET A 139 9.54 3.51 -3.87
CA MET A 139 10.61 4.04 -4.71
C MET A 139 11.96 3.59 -4.16
N ASN A 140 12.72 2.87 -4.97
CA ASN A 140 14.07 2.47 -4.64
C ASN A 140 15.06 3.55 -5.16
N LEU A 141 15.49 4.41 -4.28
CA LEU A 141 16.61 5.33 -4.56
C LEU A 141 17.92 4.65 -4.15
N ALA A 142 19.03 4.99 -4.80
CA ALA A 142 20.32 4.29 -4.64
C ALA A 142 20.73 3.99 -3.19
N VAL A 143 20.36 4.86 -2.24
CA VAL A 143 20.72 4.73 -0.81
C VAL A 143 19.52 4.75 0.13
N LYS A 144 18.30 4.91 -0.37
CA LYS A 144 17.08 5.03 0.44
C LYS A 144 15.88 4.40 -0.26
N LYS A 145 14.97 3.85 0.53
CA LYS A 145 13.63 3.51 0.08
C LYS A 145 12.66 4.56 0.62
N LEU A 146 11.75 5.04 -0.20
CA LEU A 146 10.68 5.96 0.16
C LEU A 146 9.38 5.42 -0.41
N SER A 147 8.25 5.79 0.17
CA SER A 147 6.97 5.53 -0.48
C SER A 147 6.85 6.36 -1.76
N ALA A 148 6.28 5.78 -2.80
CA ALA A 148 5.86 6.51 -3.99
C ALA A 148 4.61 7.33 -3.67
N ARG A 149 4.27 8.31 -4.52
CA ARG A 149 3.04 9.10 -4.36
C ARG A 149 1.91 8.42 -5.11
N HIS A 150 1.28 7.45 -4.46
CA HIS A 150 0.17 6.67 -4.98
C HIS A 150 -1.04 6.79 -4.05
N THR A 151 -2.23 6.70 -4.60
CA THR A 151 -3.46 6.68 -3.79
C THR A 151 -4.40 5.60 -4.29
N PHE A 152 -5.01 4.92 -3.34
CA PHE A 152 -6.03 3.91 -3.56
C PHE A 152 -7.33 4.37 -2.90
N LEU A 153 -8.42 4.42 -3.67
CA LEU A 153 -9.75 4.67 -3.15
C LEU A 153 -10.44 3.33 -2.93
N LEU A 154 -10.81 3.06 -1.68
CA LEU A 154 -11.49 1.82 -1.30
C LEU A 154 -12.95 2.10 -0.99
N ASN A 155 -13.82 1.18 -1.43
CA ASN A 155 -15.23 1.20 -1.07
C ASN A 155 -15.46 0.61 0.35
N PRO A 156 -16.71 0.69 0.90
CA PRO A 156 -17.02 0.17 2.23
C PRO A 156 -16.74 -1.33 2.42
N GLU A 157 -16.73 -2.11 1.35
CA GLU A 157 -16.36 -3.53 1.37
C GLU A 157 -14.84 -3.74 1.37
N GLY A 158 -14.05 -2.64 1.26
CA GLY A 158 -12.59 -2.65 1.21
C GLY A 158 -12.03 -3.14 -0.12
N VAL A 159 -12.80 -3.00 -1.18
CA VAL A 159 -12.36 -3.26 -2.54
C VAL A 159 -11.77 -1.98 -3.11
N ILE A 160 -10.63 -2.08 -3.78
CA ILE A 160 -10.01 -0.96 -4.51
C ILE A 160 -10.89 -0.64 -5.71
N VAL A 161 -11.44 0.55 -5.76
CA VAL A 161 -12.33 0.98 -6.86
C VAL A 161 -11.68 2.00 -7.78
N LYS A 162 -10.59 2.62 -7.33
CA LYS A 162 -9.78 3.54 -8.13
C LYS A 162 -8.36 3.62 -7.59
N GLU A 163 -7.39 3.81 -8.50
CA GLU A 163 -5.98 4.04 -8.17
C GLU A 163 -5.48 5.30 -8.86
N TYR A 164 -4.51 5.97 -8.23
CA TYR A 164 -3.80 7.13 -8.75
C TYR A 164 -2.30 6.85 -8.58
N MET A 165 -1.60 6.66 -9.70
CA MET A 165 -0.17 6.33 -9.74
C MET A 165 0.72 7.50 -10.15
N ASP A 166 0.11 8.59 -10.62
CA ASP A 166 0.76 9.86 -10.95
C ASP A 166 -0.07 10.98 -10.34
N VAL A 167 0.39 11.51 -9.19
CA VAL A 167 -0.37 12.42 -8.34
C VAL A 167 0.25 13.81 -8.35
N ASP A 168 -0.54 14.82 -8.75
CA ASP A 168 -0.24 16.24 -8.54
C ASP A 168 -0.73 16.68 -7.15
N PRO A 169 0.18 16.94 -6.17
CA PRO A 169 -0.20 17.33 -4.81
C PRO A 169 -1.19 18.49 -4.73
N ALA A 170 -1.08 19.45 -5.66
CA ALA A 170 -1.92 20.65 -5.65
C ALA A 170 -3.39 20.35 -5.97
N LYS A 171 -3.68 19.31 -6.75
CA LYS A 171 -5.04 19.00 -7.25
C LYS A 171 -5.64 17.74 -6.65
N HIS A 172 -4.80 16.88 -6.07
CA HIS A 172 -5.15 15.52 -5.75
C HIS A 172 -6.38 15.36 -4.87
N SER A 173 -6.50 16.13 -3.78
CA SER A 173 -7.66 16.07 -2.90
C SER A 173 -8.99 16.31 -3.66
N GLN A 174 -9.01 17.28 -4.58
CA GLN A 174 -10.21 17.57 -5.37
C GLN A 174 -10.53 16.47 -6.38
N GLU A 175 -9.51 15.87 -6.99
CA GLU A 175 -9.68 14.75 -7.93
C GLU A 175 -10.25 13.51 -7.24
N VAL A 176 -9.77 13.20 -6.02
CA VAL A 176 -10.30 12.09 -5.22
C VAL A 176 -11.73 12.37 -4.77
N LEU A 177 -12.05 13.59 -4.32
CA LEU A 177 -13.42 13.99 -3.95
C LEU A 177 -14.40 13.89 -5.12
N ALA A 178 -13.99 14.30 -6.30
CA ALA A 178 -14.81 14.19 -7.51
C ALA A 178 -15.12 12.71 -7.81
N ALA A 179 -14.08 11.87 -7.84
CA ALA A 179 -14.24 10.45 -8.06
C ALA A 179 -15.12 9.75 -7.00
N LEU A 180 -14.92 10.09 -5.72
CA LEU A 180 -15.73 9.59 -4.62
C LEU A 180 -17.21 9.97 -4.80
N THR A 181 -17.48 11.19 -5.27
CA THR A 181 -18.84 11.65 -5.54
C THR A 181 -19.50 10.87 -6.67
N GLU A 182 -18.78 10.64 -7.77
CA GLU A 182 -19.25 9.86 -8.91
C GLU A 182 -19.56 8.41 -8.52
N LEU A 183 -18.63 7.78 -7.76
CA LEU A 183 -18.77 6.40 -7.34
C LEU A 183 -19.93 6.19 -6.35
N GLN A 184 -20.21 7.16 -5.50
CA GLN A 184 -21.34 7.10 -4.56
C GLN A 184 -22.71 7.34 -5.22
N GLN A 185 -22.74 8.02 -6.35
CA GLN A 185 -23.99 8.24 -7.10
C GLN A 185 -24.39 7.01 -7.94
N GLY A 186 -23.47 6.04 -8.12
CA GLY A 186 -23.66 4.91 -9.03
C GLY A 186 -23.60 5.34 -10.51
N PRO A 187 -23.66 4.39 -11.45
CA PRO A 187 -23.79 4.73 -12.85
C PRO A 187 -25.11 5.49 -13.05
N ALA A 188 -25.01 6.71 -13.62
CA ALA A 188 -26.18 7.49 -13.98
C ALA A 188 -27.14 6.57 -14.75
N SER A 189 -28.34 6.33 -14.21
CA SER A 189 -29.38 5.59 -14.91
C SER A 189 -29.73 6.35 -16.19
N LYS A 190 -29.26 5.81 -17.33
CA LYS A 190 -29.68 6.27 -18.65
C LYS A 190 -31.07 5.73 -18.97
#